data_7c3ab6d723d28921b8dae86e344a8dc1
#
_entry.id   7c3ab6d723d28921b8dae86e344a8dc1
#
_cell.length_a   1.000
_cell.length_b   1.000
_cell.length_c   1.000
_cell.angle_alpha   90.00
_cell.angle_beta   90.00
_cell.angle_gamma   90.00
#
_symmetry.space_group_name_H-M   'P 1'
#
loop_
_entity.id
_entity.type
_entity.pdbx_description
1 polymer ?
#
loop_
_entity_poly.entity_id
_entity_poly.type
_entity_poly.pdbx_seq_one_letter_code
_entity_poly.pdbx_strand_id
1 'polypeptide(L)'
;MGAGALGSIAAALLHEAGHHVSLIARGARAEHLRANGVRVEGLAEVTARCPIVTDTAALSDGDLLIVTVKTFDTEAALQQLAHVKVASCLSLQNGMMKDDQLAATFGADSVLGAIANFSGAVRDDGVALFTVNASITVGEPAGGVSPRAQAVVEALNGAGINSHASADIVSTSWSKFIIWSGMAVVSTLTRQPSAAVFSDPDTAQLIARIHREVQSLAEAEGAVPEPMPPYSSAQSLAAKNEAEMVRLALETGAFFRENAPLHKHSMLQDLERGKRLEVGETLGDLVARGRHRGVPVPTVEAGYRMIAGMDRMSRAAE
;
A
#
# COMPACT_ATOMS: atom_id res chain seq x y z
N MET A 1 -11.25 2.44 8.18
CA MET A 1 -12.17 2.44 7.02
C MET A 1 -11.70 1.42 6.00
N GLY A 2 -12.52 0.36 5.75
CA GLY A 2 -12.18 -0.77 4.88
C GLY A 2 -11.84 -2.04 5.65
N ALA A 3 -12.65 -3.09 5.48
CA ALA A 3 -12.54 -4.38 6.17
C ALA A 3 -11.90 -5.47 5.30
N GLY A 4 -10.93 -5.08 4.47
CA GLY A 4 -10.01 -5.98 3.79
C GLY A 4 -9.01 -6.62 4.77
N ALA A 5 -7.93 -7.22 4.25
CA ALA A 5 -6.92 -7.86 5.10
C ALA A 5 -6.28 -6.88 6.07
N LEU A 6 -5.66 -5.79 5.56
CA LEU A 6 -4.94 -4.82 6.38
C LEU A 6 -5.85 -4.17 7.42
N GLY A 7 -7.04 -3.72 7.01
CA GLY A 7 -7.97 -3.07 7.92
C GLY A 7 -8.53 -4.03 8.99
N SER A 8 -8.78 -5.29 8.65
CA SER A 8 -9.21 -6.30 9.62
C SER A 8 -8.10 -6.61 10.62
N ILE A 9 -6.85 -6.81 10.16
CA ILE A 9 -5.71 -7.09 11.03
C ILE A 9 -5.45 -5.91 11.97
N ALA A 10 -5.35 -4.69 11.44
CA ALA A 10 -5.11 -3.49 12.25
C ALA A 10 -6.25 -3.27 13.27
N ALA A 11 -7.51 -3.42 12.86
CA ALA A 11 -8.64 -3.25 13.76
C ALA A 11 -8.66 -4.28 14.89
N ALA A 12 -8.38 -5.55 14.60
CA ALA A 12 -8.36 -6.60 15.60
C ALA A 12 -7.23 -6.38 16.61
N LEU A 13 -6.02 -6.13 16.15
CA LEU A 13 -4.85 -5.95 17.01
C LEU A 13 -4.97 -4.70 17.89
N LEU A 14 -5.38 -3.57 17.33
CA LEU A 14 -5.62 -2.35 18.11
C LEU A 14 -6.74 -2.53 19.14
N HIS A 15 -7.81 -3.25 18.79
CA HIS A 15 -8.89 -3.54 19.75
C HIS A 15 -8.42 -4.40 20.92
N GLU A 16 -7.63 -5.46 20.65
CA GLU A 16 -7.06 -6.31 21.69
C GLU A 16 -6.05 -5.55 22.58
N ALA A 17 -5.37 -4.55 22.02
CA ALA A 17 -4.49 -3.66 22.79
C ALA A 17 -5.27 -2.64 23.66
N GLY A 18 -6.60 -2.68 23.66
CA GLY A 18 -7.46 -1.84 24.50
C GLY A 18 -7.90 -0.52 23.87
N HIS A 19 -7.61 -0.29 22.57
CA HIS A 19 -8.10 0.90 21.88
C HIS A 19 -9.59 0.78 21.52
N HIS A 20 -10.31 1.92 21.53
CA HIS A 20 -11.67 2.00 21.03
C HIS A 20 -11.68 2.00 19.50
N VAL A 21 -11.94 0.86 18.90
CA VAL A 21 -11.90 0.67 17.45
C VAL A 21 -13.29 0.51 16.87
N SER A 22 -13.64 1.29 15.84
CA SER A 22 -14.81 1.10 14.98
C SER A 22 -14.34 0.68 13.58
N LEU A 23 -14.72 -0.53 13.14
CA LEU A 23 -14.36 -1.01 11.79
C LEU A 23 -15.50 -0.73 10.81
N ILE A 24 -15.26 0.17 9.86
CA ILE A 24 -16.23 0.52 8.83
C ILE A 24 -16.18 -0.50 7.71
N ALA A 25 -17.29 -1.20 7.48
CA ALA A 25 -17.44 -2.25 6.48
C ALA A 25 -18.81 -2.19 5.81
N ARG A 26 -18.98 -2.82 4.66
CA ARG A 26 -20.26 -2.84 3.91
C ARG A 26 -20.62 -4.23 3.43
N GLY A 27 -21.91 -4.42 3.12
CA GLY A 27 -22.47 -5.64 2.51
C GLY A 27 -22.16 -6.92 3.29
N ALA A 28 -22.00 -8.02 2.57
CA ALA A 28 -21.78 -9.35 3.14
C ALA A 28 -20.55 -9.42 4.07
N ARG A 29 -19.52 -8.59 3.84
CA ARG A 29 -18.36 -8.52 4.73
C ARG A 29 -18.74 -7.97 6.11
N ALA A 30 -19.57 -6.95 6.19
CA ALA A 30 -20.03 -6.40 7.45
C ALA A 30 -20.91 -7.40 8.24
N GLU A 31 -21.80 -8.11 7.56
CA GLU A 31 -22.64 -9.16 8.14
C GLU A 31 -21.79 -10.29 8.71
N HIS A 32 -20.82 -10.77 7.94
CA HIS A 32 -19.87 -11.80 8.37
C HIS A 32 -19.13 -11.38 9.64
N LEU A 33 -18.58 -10.15 9.66
CA LEU A 33 -17.79 -9.65 10.79
C LEU A 33 -18.64 -9.43 12.05
N ARG A 34 -19.91 -9.02 11.91
CA ARG A 34 -20.85 -8.92 13.04
C ARG A 34 -21.15 -10.28 13.65
N ALA A 35 -21.35 -11.29 12.81
CA ALA A 35 -21.66 -12.64 13.27
C ALA A 35 -20.46 -13.34 13.91
N ASN A 36 -19.28 -13.26 13.29
CA ASN A 36 -18.12 -14.08 13.65
C ASN A 36 -17.02 -13.31 14.42
N GLY A 37 -17.11 -11.98 14.51
CA GLY A 37 -16.00 -11.13 14.95
C GLY A 37 -14.94 -10.95 13.85
N VAL A 38 -13.95 -10.13 14.13
CA VAL A 38 -12.79 -9.90 13.27
C VAL A 38 -11.73 -10.94 13.64
N ARG A 39 -11.67 -12.03 12.87
CA ARG A 39 -10.71 -13.12 13.10
C ARG A 39 -9.42 -12.87 12.32
N VAL A 40 -8.29 -12.99 13.02
CA VAL A 40 -6.94 -12.90 12.48
C VAL A 40 -6.20 -14.18 12.83
N GLU A 41 -5.49 -14.75 11.86
CA GLU A 41 -4.62 -15.92 12.03
C GLU A 41 -3.26 -15.67 11.35
N GLY A 42 -2.26 -16.47 11.68
CA GLY A 42 -0.91 -16.40 11.11
C GLY A 42 0.10 -15.80 12.08
N LEU A 43 0.60 -14.60 11.83
CA LEU A 43 1.55 -13.94 12.73
C LEU A 43 0.91 -13.49 14.07
N ALA A 44 -0.43 -13.50 14.16
CA ALA A 44 -1.18 -13.32 15.39
C ALA A 44 -2.45 -14.15 15.34
N GLU A 45 -2.93 -14.61 16.51
CA GLU A 45 -4.16 -15.36 16.67
C GLU A 45 -5.14 -14.54 17.53
N VAL A 46 -6.09 -13.85 16.88
CA VAL A 46 -7.02 -12.91 17.53
C VAL A 46 -8.43 -13.06 16.99
N THR A 47 -9.42 -12.89 17.88
CA THR A 47 -10.82 -12.75 17.50
C THR A 47 -11.41 -11.53 18.22
N ALA A 48 -11.34 -10.37 17.58
CA ALA A 48 -11.82 -9.11 18.13
C ALA A 48 -13.32 -8.90 17.86
N ARG A 49 -14.04 -8.36 18.84
CA ARG A 49 -15.46 -8.00 18.74
C ARG A 49 -15.66 -6.49 18.78
N CYS A 50 -14.88 -5.76 17.97
CA CYS A 50 -15.06 -4.33 17.83
C CYS A 50 -16.37 -3.98 17.08
N PRO A 51 -16.96 -2.79 17.28
CA PRO A 51 -18.09 -2.28 16.53
C PRO A 51 -17.87 -2.33 15.01
N ILE A 52 -18.82 -2.93 14.29
CA ILE A 52 -18.85 -2.95 12.82
C ILE A 52 -19.86 -1.92 12.33
N VAL A 53 -19.34 -0.81 11.80
CA VAL A 53 -20.13 0.34 11.35
C VAL A 53 -20.44 0.19 9.86
N THR A 54 -21.73 0.26 9.50
CA THR A 54 -22.21 0.25 8.11
C THR A 54 -22.82 1.58 7.70
N ASP A 55 -23.31 2.34 8.68
CA ASP A 55 -23.83 3.69 8.51
C ASP A 55 -22.89 4.68 9.22
N THR A 56 -22.17 5.45 8.44
CA THR A 56 -21.20 6.42 8.95
C THR A 56 -21.84 7.68 9.52
N ALA A 57 -23.14 7.93 9.28
CA ALA A 57 -23.85 9.09 9.81
C ALA A 57 -23.86 9.14 11.35
N ALA A 58 -23.70 8.00 12.02
CA ALA A 58 -23.62 7.91 13.47
C ALA A 58 -22.23 8.27 14.04
N LEU A 59 -21.21 8.44 13.21
CA LEU A 59 -19.86 8.83 13.63
C LEU A 59 -19.75 10.36 13.67
N SER A 60 -19.24 10.89 14.78
CA SER A 60 -19.05 12.32 14.96
C SER A 60 -17.58 12.75 14.93
N ASP A 61 -16.72 11.94 15.53
CA ASP A 61 -15.31 12.26 15.77
C ASP A 61 -14.44 10.99 15.88
N GLY A 62 -13.14 11.19 15.89
CA GLY A 62 -12.15 10.15 16.12
C GLY A 62 -10.74 10.71 16.19
N ASP A 63 -9.90 10.07 17.00
CA ASP A 63 -8.49 10.46 17.14
C ASP A 63 -7.69 10.10 15.89
N LEU A 64 -7.94 8.92 15.31
CA LEU A 64 -7.23 8.39 14.16
C LEU A 64 -8.16 7.69 13.17
N LEU A 65 -8.14 8.13 11.92
CA LEU A 65 -8.74 7.43 10.79
C LEU A 65 -7.65 6.70 9.99
N ILE A 66 -7.76 5.36 9.93
CA ILE A 66 -6.90 4.54 9.07
C ILE A 66 -7.70 4.08 7.84
N VAL A 67 -7.26 4.47 6.64
CA VAL A 67 -7.89 4.12 5.36
C VAL A 67 -7.19 2.92 4.73
N THR A 68 -7.97 1.87 4.44
CA THR A 68 -7.49 0.60 3.87
C THR A 68 -8.43 0.03 2.80
N VAL A 69 -9.32 0.86 2.26
CA VAL A 69 -10.15 0.48 1.10
C VAL A 69 -9.28 0.35 -0.14
N LYS A 70 -9.78 -0.26 -1.21
CA LYS A 70 -9.10 -0.23 -2.50
C LYS A 70 -9.03 1.20 -3.05
N THR A 71 -7.96 1.56 -3.73
CA THR A 71 -7.70 2.95 -4.15
C THR A 71 -8.81 3.56 -4.99
N PHE A 72 -9.45 2.78 -5.84
CA PHE A 72 -10.59 3.19 -6.66
C PHE A 72 -11.90 3.42 -5.86
N ASP A 73 -11.96 3.00 -4.60
CA ASP A 73 -13.09 3.24 -3.69
C ASP A 73 -12.82 4.45 -2.76
N THR A 74 -11.62 5.05 -2.79
CA THR A 74 -11.18 6.03 -1.79
C THR A 74 -12.07 7.25 -1.76
N GLU A 75 -12.31 7.88 -2.90
CA GLU A 75 -13.11 9.11 -2.97
C GLU A 75 -14.51 8.92 -2.40
N ALA A 76 -15.21 7.86 -2.85
CA ALA A 76 -16.55 7.54 -2.35
C ALA A 76 -16.56 7.18 -0.85
N ALA A 77 -15.49 6.55 -0.35
CA ALA A 77 -15.34 6.21 1.05
C ALA A 77 -15.10 7.46 1.92
N LEU A 78 -14.23 8.38 1.48
CA LEU A 78 -13.93 9.61 2.20
C LEU A 78 -15.13 10.57 2.22
N GLN A 79 -15.89 10.67 1.13
CA GLN A 79 -17.12 11.47 1.09
C GLN A 79 -18.13 11.07 2.17
N GLN A 80 -18.24 9.76 2.48
CA GLN A 80 -19.11 9.27 3.54
C GLN A 80 -18.66 9.71 4.93
N LEU A 81 -17.40 10.10 5.08
CA LEU A 81 -16.79 10.51 6.36
C LEU A 81 -16.47 12.02 6.43
N ALA A 82 -16.81 12.80 5.40
CA ALA A 82 -16.47 14.22 5.34
C ALA A 82 -17.10 15.06 6.48
N HIS A 83 -18.14 14.55 7.14
CA HIS A 83 -18.78 15.17 8.32
C HIS A 83 -18.09 14.80 9.63
N VAL A 84 -17.23 13.77 9.64
CA VAL A 84 -16.55 13.27 10.85
C VAL A 84 -15.33 14.14 11.15
N LYS A 85 -15.21 14.60 12.38
CA LYS A 85 -14.00 15.31 12.84
C LYS A 85 -12.92 14.30 13.20
N VAL A 86 -11.83 14.28 12.45
CA VAL A 86 -10.69 13.42 12.73
C VAL A 86 -9.49 14.25 13.17
N ALA A 87 -8.85 13.88 14.29
CA ALA A 87 -7.64 14.57 14.73
C ALA A 87 -6.45 14.24 13.83
N SER A 88 -6.35 12.99 13.38
CA SER A 88 -5.36 12.56 12.39
C SER A 88 -5.96 11.51 11.44
N CYS A 89 -5.52 11.52 10.18
CA CYS A 89 -5.88 10.48 9.23
C CYS A 89 -4.65 10.02 8.45
N LEU A 90 -4.62 8.73 8.11
CA LEU A 90 -3.58 8.12 7.29
C LEU A 90 -4.14 7.04 6.39
N SER A 91 -3.42 6.71 5.33
CA SER A 91 -3.78 5.63 4.42
C SER A 91 -2.66 4.60 4.30
N LEU A 92 -3.01 3.32 4.40
CA LEU A 92 -2.10 2.19 4.17
C LEU A 92 -2.14 1.68 2.72
N GLN A 93 -2.83 2.38 1.84
CA GLN A 93 -2.92 2.04 0.41
C GLN A 93 -1.58 2.23 -0.30
N ASN A 94 -1.41 1.58 -1.46
CA ASN A 94 -0.31 1.86 -2.36
C ASN A 94 -0.61 3.12 -3.20
N GLY A 95 0.44 3.70 -3.79
CA GLY A 95 0.31 4.91 -4.61
C GLY A 95 0.58 6.21 -3.86
N MET A 96 0.63 7.29 -4.62
CA MET A 96 0.99 8.63 -4.12
C MET A 96 -0.22 9.55 -3.96
N MET A 97 -1.39 9.23 -4.55
CA MET A 97 -2.61 10.05 -4.48
C MET A 97 -3.28 10.09 -3.11
N LYS A 98 -3.04 9.09 -2.27
CA LYS A 98 -3.78 8.83 -1.03
C LYS A 98 -3.75 9.97 -0.03
N ASP A 99 -2.60 10.62 0.12
CA ASP A 99 -2.43 11.71 1.08
C ASP A 99 -3.09 13.00 0.57
N ASP A 100 -3.03 13.27 -0.74
CA ASP A 100 -3.75 14.37 -1.39
C ASP A 100 -5.28 14.21 -1.25
N GLN A 101 -5.79 12.98 -1.41
CA GLN A 101 -7.21 12.67 -1.25
C GLN A 101 -7.68 12.87 0.20
N LEU A 102 -6.88 12.46 1.19
CA LEU A 102 -7.14 12.70 2.61
C LEU A 102 -7.14 14.20 2.92
N ALA A 103 -6.15 14.94 2.42
CA ALA A 103 -6.03 16.38 2.61
C ALA A 103 -7.22 17.14 2.00
N ALA A 104 -7.69 16.73 0.84
CA ALA A 104 -8.86 17.34 0.19
C ALA A 104 -10.15 17.15 1.01
N THR A 105 -10.26 16.08 1.81
CA THR A 105 -11.46 15.78 2.61
C THR A 105 -11.38 16.33 4.02
N PHE A 106 -10.24 16.14 4.71
CA PHE A 106 -10.09 16.42 6.14
C PHE A 106 -9.17 17.61 6.45
N GLY A 107 -8.60 18.23 5.42
CA GLY A 107 -7.57 19.28 5.57
C GLY A 107 -6.17 18.70 5.73
N ALA A 108 -5.18 19.42 5.18
CA ALA A 108 -3.78 18.98 5.18
C ALA A 108 -3.21 18.77 6.60
N ASP A 109 -3.64 19.59 7.55
CA ASP A 109 -3.19 19.53 8.94
C ASP A 109 -3.60 18.24 9.66
N SER A 110 -4.62 17.51 9.17
CA SER A 110 -5.06 16.24 9.73
C SER A 110 -4.30 15.05 9.14
N VAL A 111 -3.57 15.22 8.03
CA VAL A 111 -2.93 14.11 7.32
C VAL A 111 -1.61 13.74 7.96
N LEU A 112 -1.43 12.44 8.20
CA LEU A 112 -0.14 11.79 8.39
C LEU A 112 0.14 10.92 7.17
N GLY A 113 1.30 11.09 6.56
CA GLY A 113 1.77 10.15 5.54
C GLY A 113 2.05 8.79 6.16
N ALA A 114 1.74 7.72 5.44
CA ALA A 114 2.05 6.38 5.90
C ALA A 114 2.39 5.43 4.76
N ILE A 115 3.31 4.51 5.00
CA ILE A 115 3.58 3.37 4.13
C ILE A 115 3.51 2.07 4.94
N ALA A 116 3.02 1.01 4.30
CA ALA A 116 2.89 -0.29 4.92
C ALA A 116 3.75 -1.35 4.21
N ASN A 117 4.75 -1.87 4.90
CA ASN A 117 5.37 -3.16 4.65
C ASN A 117 4.72 -4.19 5.59
N PHE A 118 3.41 -4.27 5.49
CA PHE A 118 2.48 -4.97 6.35
C PHE A 118 1.46 -5.63 5.42
N SER A 119 1.25 -6.92 5.52
CA SER A 119 0.49 -7.67 4.52
C SER A 119 -0.31 -8.81 5.09
N GLY A 120 -1.37 -9.15 4.40
CA GLY A 120 -2.24 -10.27 4.68
C GLY A 120 -3.23 -10.51 3.55
N ALA A 121 -4.04 -11.53 3.72
CA ALA A 121 -5.12 -11.87 2.79
C ALA A 121 -6.40 -12.20 3.56
N VAL A 122 -7.56 -11.93 2.98
CA VAL A 122 -8.82 -12.49 3.51
C VAL A 122 -9.05 -13.83 2.81
N ARG A 123 -9.20 -14.88 3.60
CA ARG A 123 -9.55 -16.22 3.12
C ARG A 123 -11.05 -16.33 2.80
N ASP A 124 -11.46 -17.40 2.13
CA ASP A 124 -12.85 -17.62 1.75
C ASP A 124 -13.78 -17.82 2.96
N ASP A 125 -13.23 -18.30 4.10
CA ASP A 125 -13.93 -18.39 5.38
C ASP A 125 -14.03 -17.05 6.13
N GLY A 126 -13.56 -15.95 5.52
CA GLY A 126 -13.61 -14.61 6.05
C GLY A 126 -12.52 -14.27 7.08
N VAL A 127 -11.62 -15.19 7.40
CA VAL A 127 -10.49 -14.94 8.31
C VAL A 127 -9.42 -14.09 7.62
N ALA A 128 -8.86 -13.11 8.32
CA ALA A 128 -7.73 -12.33 7.86
C ALA A 128 -6.43 -13.06 8.21
N LEU A 129 -5.75 -13.62 7.21
CA LEU A 129 -4.44 -14.24 7.38
C LEU A 129 -3.37 -13.15 7.41
N PHE A 130 -2.68 -12.99 8.54
CA PHE A 130 -1.60 -12.04 8.74
C PHE A 130 -0.26 -12.67 8.33
N THR A 131 0.41 -12.14 7.32
CA THR A 131 1.58 -12.81 6.71
C THR A 131 2.86 -12.01 6.78
N VAL A 132 2.79 -10.68 6.83
CA VAL A 132 3.97 -9.80 6.89
C VAL A 132 3.74 -8.68 7.91
N ASN A 133 4.67 -8.55 8.86
CA ASN A 133 4.72 -7.49 9.86
C ASN A 133 6.11 -6.83 9.87
N ALA A 134 6.56 -6.36 8.69
CA ALA A 134 7.88 -5.74 8.62
C ALA A 134 7.86 -4.33 9.21
N SER A 135 6.98 -3.45 8.70
CA SER A 135 6.78 -2.12 9.29
C SER A 135 5.52 -1.41 8.76
N ILE A 136 4.95 -0.53 9.59
CA ILE A 136 4.18 0.64 9.15
C ILE A 136 5.01 1.87 9.50
N THR A 137 5.41 2.66 8.50
CA THR A 137 6.13 3.91 8.71
C THR A 137 5.15 5.06 8.65
N VAL A 138 5.20 5.98 9.61
CA VAL A 138 4.30 7.13 9.72
C VAL A 138 5.12 8.41 9.85
N GLY A 139 4.67 9.51 9.25
CA GLY A 139 5.37 10.79 9.38
C GLY A 139 4.54 11.98 8.94
N GLU A 140 5.04 13.17 9.20
CA GLU A 140 4.43 14.42 8.74
C GLU A 140 4.77 14.66 7.26
N PRO A 141 3.77 14.95 6.39
CA PRO A 141 4.06 15.34 5.01
C PRO A 141 4.95 16.60 4.89
N ALA A 142 4.89 17.49 5.87
CA ALA A 142 5.74 18.67 5.94
C ALA A 142 7.16 18.39 6.47
N GLY A 143 7.45 17.13 6.84
CA GLY A 143 8.72 16.69 7.40
C GLY A 143 8.79 16.82 8.92
N GLY A 144 9.82 16.16 9.50
CA GLY A 144 10.02 16.06 10.94
C GLY A 144 9.19 14.97 11.61
N VAL A 145 9.47 14.75 12.89
CA VAL A 145 8.74 13.79 13.74
C VAL A 145 7.91 14.56 14.76
N SER A 146 6.59 14.50 14.63
CA SER A 146 5.66 15.19 15.53
C SER A 146 5.21 14.28 16.69
N PRO A 147 4.72 14.86 17.80
CA PRO A 147 4.14 14.09 18.89
C PRO A 147 2.94 13.22 18.44
N ARG A 148 2.11 13.68 17.50
CA ARG A 148 0.97 12.88 17.00
C ARG A 148 1.42 11.69 16.16
N ALA A 149 2.45 11.85 15.31
CA ALA A 149 3.02 10.74 14.57
C ALA A 149 3.64 9.70 15.51
N GLN A 150 4.34 10.16 16.55
CA GLN A 150 4.91 9.29 17.58
C GLN A 150 3.81 8.53 18.35
N ALA A 151 2.73 9.20 18.74
CA ALA A 151 1.60 8.56 19.43
C ALA A 151 0.93 7.46 18.59
N VAL A 152 0.80 7.69 17.27
CA VAL A 152 0.29 6.65 16.34
C VAL A 152 1.25 5.45 16.28
N VAL A 153 2.55 5.70 16.19
CA VAL A 153 3.59 4.64 16.18
C VAL A 153 3.55 3.85 17.49
N GLU A 154 3.44 4.51 18.64
CA GLU A 154 3.34 3.86 19.96
C GLU A 154 2.08 3.00 20.06
N ALA A 155 0.92 3.49 19.59
CA ALA A 155 -0.32 2.73 19.57
C ALA A 155 -0.22 1.48 18.68
N LEU A 156 0.38 1.60 17.50
CA LEU A 156 0.59 0.47 16.59
C LEU A 156 1.56 -0.56 17.20
N ASN A 157 2.70 -0.12 17.75
CA ASN A 157 3.66 -1.02 18.40
C ASN A 157 3.07 -1.69 19.65
N GLY A 158 2.31 -0.95 20.46
CA GLY A 158 1.57 -1.51 21.59
C GLY A 158 0.55 -2.59 21.20
N ALA A 159 0.04 -2.51 19.97
CA ALA A 159 -0.84 -3.51 19.38
C ALA A 159 -0.09 -4.66 18.67
N GLY A 160 1.24 -4.71 18.74
CA GLY A 160 2.04 -5.74 18.07
C GLY A 160 2.23 -5.52 16.56
N ILE A 161 1.94 -4.32 16.06
CA ILE A 161 2.19 -3.92 14.68
C ILE A 161 3.49 -3.17 14.62
N ASN A 162 4.54 -3.77 14.05
CA ASN A 162 5.84 -3.12 13.91
C ASN A 162 5.72 -1.79 13.19
N SER A 163 6.13 -0.70 13.84
CA SER A 163 6.01 0.64 13.25
C SER A 163 7.11 1.58 13.74
N HIS A 164 7.40 2.59 12.94
CA HIS A 164 8.36 3.63 13.26
C HIS A 164 7.97 4.96 12.62
N ALA A 165 8.46 6.05 13.21
CA ALA A 165 8.29 7.39 12.66
C ALA A 165 9.36 7.70 11.61
N SER A 166 8.97 8.41 10.55
CA SER A 166 9.89 8.97 9.55
C SER A 166 9.96 10.48 9.68
N ALA A 167 11.16 11.02 9.58
CA ALA A 167 11.35 12.47 9.49
C ALA A 167 11.08 13.01 8.06
N ASP A 168 11.07 12.12 7.06
CA ASP A 168 10.73 12.44 5.68
C ASP A 168 9.88 11.30 5.09
N ILE A 169 8.61 11.33 5.39
CA ILE A 169 7.66 10.31 4.94
C ILE A 169 7.38 10.39 3.43
N VAL A 170 7.54 11.56 2.83
CA VAL A 170 7.34 11.75 1.39
C VAL A 170 8.41 11.00 0.61
N SER A 171 9.68 11.23 0.93
CA SER A 171 10.80 10.50 0.31
C SER A 171 10.74 9.00 0.60
N THR A 172 10.36 8.62 1.82
CA THR A 172 10.14 7.21 2.20
C THR A 172 9.03 6.56 1.37
N SER A 173 7.93 7.29 1.12
CA SER A 173 6.81 6.80 0.30
C SER A 173 7.24 6.60 -1.16
N TRP A 174 7.98 7.53 -1.72
CA TRP A 174 8.54 7.41 -3.06
C TRP A 174 9.51 6.24 -3.15
N SER A 175 10.40 6.07 -2.18
CA SER A 175 11.37 4.94 -2.14
C SER A 175 10.67 3.59 -2.24
N LYS A 176 9.61 3.39 -1.44
CA LYS A 176 8.78 2.18 -1.54
C LYS A 176 8.09 2.08 -2.90
N PHE A 177 7.51 3.18 -3.41
CA PHE A 177 6.69 3.15 -4.61
C PHE A 177 7.51 2.91 -5.88
N ILE A 178 8.77 3.36 -5.92
CA ILE A 178 9.72 3.04 -7.00
C ILE A 178 9.86 1.51 -7.12
N ILE A 179 10.18 0.84 -6.00
CA ILE A 179 10.39 -0.62 -5.97
C ILE A 179 9.09 -1.35 -6.28
N TRP A 180 7.99 -0.89 -5.70
CA TRP A 180 6.66 -1.43 -5.92
C TRP A 180 6.28 -1.40 -7.41
N SER A 181 6.54 -0.29 -8.11
CA SER A 181 6.10 -0.09 -9.50
C SER A 181 6.72 -1.07 -10.47
N GLY A 182 8.03 -1.32 -10.37
CA GLY A 182 8.73 -2.31 -11.22
C GLY A 182 8.17 -3.72 -11.02
N MET A 183 8.02 -4.13 -9.77
CA MET A 183 7.45 -5.42 -9.41
C MET A 183 5.98 -5.55 -9.88
N ALA A 184 5.17 -4.52 -9.66
CA ALA A 184 3.76 -4.51 -10.04
C ALA A 184 3.58 -4.69 -11.56
N VAL A 185 4.32 -3.94 -12.37
CA VAL A 185 4.22 -4.03 -13.82
C VAL A 185 4.63 -5.41 -14.31
N VAL A 186 5.84 -5.83 -13.97
CA VAL A 186 6.42 -7.04 -14.58
C VAL A 186 5.76 -8.31 -14.10
N SER A 187 5.49 -8.46 -12.77
CA SER A 187 4.79 -9.65 -12.28
C SER A 187 3.36 -9.76 -12.79
N THR A 188 2.64 -8.64 -12.92
CA THR A 188 1.25 -8.67 -13.41
C THR A 188 1.17 -9.06 -14.88
N LEU A 189 2.06 -8.52 -15.73
CA LEU A 189 2.09 -8.82 -17.16
C LEU A 189 2.56 -10.26 -17.45
N THR A 190 3.57 -10.72 -16.74
CA THR A 190 4.11 -12.08 -16.93
C THR A 190 3.34 -13.15 -16.17
N ARG A 191 2.49 -12.77 -15.20
CA ARG A 191 1.80 -13.66 -14.24
C ARG A 191 2.77 -14.54 -13.47
N GLN A 192 3.97 -14.02 -13.18
CA GLN A 192 5.02 -14.77 -12.50
C GLN A 192 5.28 -14.23 -11.10
N PRO A 193 5.71 -15.09 -10.15
CA PRO A 193 6.11 -14.67 -8.82
C PRO A 193 7.37 -13.79 -8.86
N SER A 194 7.60 -13.02 -7.79
CA SER A 194 8.73 -12.10 -7.69
C SER A 194 10.08 -12.79 -7.90
N ALA A 195 10.24 -14.01 -7.39
CA ALA A 195 11.46 -14.79 -7.61
C ALA A 195 11.79 -14.99 -9.10
N ALA A 196 10.79 -15.23 -9.93
CA ALA A 196 10.99 -15.43 -11.37
C ALA A 196 11.33 -14.12 -12.08
N VAL A 197 10.52 -13.05 -11.88
CA VAL A 197 10.70 -11.79 -12.62
C VAL A 197 11.98 -11.05 -12.27
N PHE A 198 12.49 -11.19 -11.06
CA PHE A 198 13.79 -10.62 -10.68
C PHE A 198 14.98 -11.51 -11.07
N SER A 199 14.78 -12.76 -11.49
CA SER A 199 15.86 -13.68 -11.82
C SER A 199 16.14 -13.80 -13.31
N ASP A 200 15.23 -13.33 -14.15
CA ASP A 200 15.41 -13.29 -15.59
C ASP A 200 16.04 -11.96 -16.01
N PRO A 201 17.09 -11.95 -16.82
CA PRO A 201 17.83 -10.73 -17.17
C PRO A 201 17.00 -9.70 -17.94
N ASP A 202 16.07 -10.11 -18.81
CA ASP A 202 15.26 -9.18 -19.59
C ASP A 202 14.20 -8.51 -18.73
N THR A 203 13.53 -9.27 -17.86
CA THR A 203 12.56 -8.72 -16.91
C THR A 203 13.23 -7.88 -15.83
N ALA A 204 14.44 -8.25 -15.37
CA ALA A 204 15.24 -7.43 -14.45
C ALA A 204 15.64 -6.09 -15.10
N GLN A 205 15.94 -6.08 -16.39
CA GLN A 205 16.20 -4.85 -17.13
C GLN A 205 14.97 -3.95 -17.22
N LEU A 206 13.78 -4.51 -17.48
CA LEU A 206 12.53 -3.73 -17.46
C LEU A 206 12.24 -3.14 -16.08
N ILE A 207 12.44 -3.91 -15.01
CA ILE A 207 12.32 -3.43 -13.63
C ILE A 207 13.28 -2.28 -13.37
N ALA A 208 14.55 -2.41 -13.75
CA ALA A 208 15.56 -1.37 -13.59
C ALA A 208 15.17 -0.06 -14.31
N ARG A 209 14.62 -0.15 -15.53
CA ARG A 209 14.15 1.02 -16.28
C ARG A 209 12.95 1.69 -15.60
N ILE A 210 11.97 0.91 -15.15
CA ILE A 210 10.82 1.43 -14.42
C ILE A 210 11.28 2.15 -13.14
N HIS A 211 12.19 1.55 -12.37
CA HIS A 211 12.76 2.18 -11.17
C HIS A 211 13.40 3.53 -11.49
N ARG A 212 14.19 3.60 -12.57
CA ARG A 212 14.85 4.85 -13.01
C ARG A 212 13.84 5.92 -13.40
N GLU A 213 12.82 5.56 -14.19
CA GLU A 213 11.77 6.49 -14.61
C GLU A 213 11.01 7.05 -13.41
N VAL A 214 10.60 6.19 -12.46
CA VAL A 214 9.86 6.60 -11.27
C VAL A 214 10.75 7.37 -10.29
N GLN A 215 12.03 7.03 -10.19
CA GLN A 215 12.99 7.80 -9.39
C GLN A 215 13.16 9.22 -9.93
N SER A 216 13.35 9.38 -11.25
CA SER A 216 13.44 10.71 -11.87
C SER A 216 12.18 11.55 -11.64
N LEU A 217 11.01 10.89 -11.62
CA LEU A 217 9.76 11.57 -11.28
C LEU A 217 9.71 11.97 -9.80
N ALA A 218 10.13 11.10 -8.88
CA ALA A 218 10.18 11.40 -7.45
C ALA A 218 11.11 12.60 -7.16
N GLU A 219 12.28 12.64 -7.80
CA GLU A 219 13.22 13.76 -7.69
C GLU A 219 12.63 15.07 -8.24
N ALA A 220 11.88 15.01 -9.35
CA ALA A 220 11.16 16.18 -9.89
C ALA A 220 9.98 16.63 -9.00
N GLU A 221 9.45 15.76 -8.16
CA GLU A 221 8.49 16.08 -7.10
C GLU A 221 9.16 16.60 -5.81
N GLY A 222 10.49 16.70 -5.79
CA GLY A 222 11.28 17.21 -4.65
C GLY A 222 11.60 16.16 -3.59
N ALA A 223 11.31 14.87 -3.84
CA ALA A 223 11.67 13.79 -2.95
C ALA A 223 13.15 13.41 -3.10
N VAL A 224 13.73 12.86 -2.05
CA VAL A 224 15.08 12.30 -2.03
C VAL A 224 14.97 10.81 -1.71
N PRO A 225 14.67 9.95 -2.71
CA PRO A 225 14.48 8.52 -2.46
C PRO A 225 15.76 7.87 -1.92
N GLU A 226 15.60 7.03 -0.90
CA GLU A 226 16.69 6.32 -0.24
C GLU A 226 16.55 4.80 -0.37
N PRO A 227 17.66 4.05 -0.35
CA PRO A 227 17.61 2.59 -0.34
C PRO A 227 16.77 2.02 0.80
N MET A 228 15.90 1.09 0.50
CA MET A 228 15.02 0.42 1.48
C MET A 228 15.36 -1.07 1.60
N PRO A 229 16.01 -1.51 2.68
CA PRO A 229 16.18 -2.93 2.93
C PRO A 229 14.80 -3.64 3.04
N PRO A 230 14.69 -4.97 2.85
CA PRO A 230 15.82 -5.92 2.71
C PRO A 230 16.25 -6.20 1.26
N TYR A 231 15.61 -5.60 0.25
CA TYR A 231 15.83 -5.96 -1.15
C TYR A 231 17.04 -5.23 -1.75
N SER A 232 17.94 -5.96 -2.43
CA SER A 232 19.06 -5.35 -3.13
C SER A 232 18.61 -4.38 -4.22
N SER A 233 17.47 -4.65 -4.88
CA SER A 233 16.87 -3.71 -5.85
C SER A 233 16.52 -2.36 -5.24
N ALA A 234 16.29 -2.30 -3.93
CA ALA A 234 16.12 -1.03 -3.22
C ALA A 234 17.39 -0.17 -3.26
N GLN A 235 18.56 -0.77 -3.31
CA GLN A 235 19.84 -0.07 -3.47
C GLN A 235 20.01 0.49 -4.88
N SER A 236 19.18 0.08 -5.84
CA SER A 236 19.20 0.62 -7.20
C SER A 236 18.98 2.14 -7.25
N LEU A 237 18.36 2.70 -6.21
CA LEU A 237 18.18 4.14 -6.05
C LEU A 237 19.50 4.90 -5.95
N ALA A 238 20.57 4.23 -5.47
CA ALA A 238 21.94 4.77 -5.41
C ALA A 238 22.82 4.30 -6.58
N ALA A 239 22.30 3.45 -7.49
CA ALA A 239 23.09 2.88 -8.58
C ALA A 239 23.49 3.93 -9.62
N LYS A 240 24.74 3.86 -10.07
CA LYS A 240 25.34 4.84 -10.99
C LYS A 240 24.92 4.66 -12.45
N ASN A 241 24.48 3.45 -12.82
CA ASN A 241 24.14 3.09 -14.20
C ASN A 241 23.14 1.92 -14.25
N GLU A 242 22.57 1.69 -15.45
CA GLU A 242 21.57 0.64 -15.69
C GLU A 242 22.11 -0.77 -15.41
N ALA A 243 23.38 -1.05 -15.77
CA ALA A 243 23.97 -2.37 -15.53
C ALA A 243 24.06 -2.73 -14.05
N GLU A 244 24.38 -1.74 -13.20
CA GLU A 244 24.36 -1.92 -11.74
C GLU A 244 22.94 -2.13 -11.22
N MET A 245 21.96 -1.41 -11.73
CA MET A 245 20.55 -1.61 -11.37
C MET A 245 20.07 -3.01 -11.74
N VAL A 246 20.41 -3.51 -12.91
CA VAL A 246 20.08 -4.87 -13.35
C VAL A 246 20.74 -5.92 -12.44
N ARG A 247 22.02 -5.74 -12.10
CA ARG A 247 22.71 -6.62 -11.16
C ARG A 247 21.98 -6.70 -9.80
N LEU A 248 21.60 -5.56 -9.24
CA LEU A 248 20.87 -5.46 -7.98
C LEU A 248 19.47 -6.09 -8.08
N ALA A 249 18.80 -5.97 -9.21
CA ALA A 249 17.54 -6.65 -9.47
C ALA A 249 17.72 -8.18 -9.46
N LEU A 250 18.75 -8.71 -10.12
CA LEU A 250 19.06 -10.14 -10.13
C LEU A 250 19.41 -10.66 -8.73
N GLU A 251 20.13 -9.89 -7.92
CA GLU A 251 20.38 -10.22 -6.49
C GLU A 251 19.09 -10.29 -5.68
N THR A 252 18.16 -9.39 -5.94
CA THR A 252 16.80 -9.44 -5.35
C THR A 252 16.07 -10.72 -5.75
N GLY A 253 16.24 -11.17 -6.99
CA GLY A 253 15.73 -12.47 -7.45
C GLY A 253 16.31 -13.65 -6.66
N ALA A 254 17.61 -13.63 -6.38
CA ALA A 254 18.25 -14.63 -5.52
C ALA A 254 17.66 -14.63 -4.10
N PHE A 255 17.49 -13.44 -3.52
CA PHE A 255 16.85 -13.28 -2.22
C PHE A 255 15.42 -13.88 -2.18
N PHE A 256 14.58 -13.59 -3.17
CA PHE A 256 13.23 -14.14 -3.23
C PHE A 256 13.22 -15.66 -3.40
N ARG A 257 14.12 -16.22 -4.23
CA ARG A 257 14.22 -17.68 -4.39
C ARG A 257 14.53 -18.40 -3.08
N GLU A 258 15.37 -17.79 -2.25
CA GLU A 258 15.78 -18.37 -0.96
C GLU A 258 14.73 -18.17 0.13
N ASN A 259 14.14 -16.99 0.24
CA ASN A 259 13.36 -16.58 1.40
C ASN A 259 11.83 -16.57 1.16
N ALA A 260 11.37 -16.39 -0.08
CA ALA A 260 9.95 -16.27 -0.41
C ALA A 260 9.67 -16.66 -1.88
N PRO A 261 9.95 -17.93 -2.29
CA PRO A 261 9.90 -18.34 -3.71
C PRO A 261 8.52 -18.19 -4.35
N LEU A 262 7.45 -18.27 -3.56
CA LEU A 262 6.05 -18.13 -4.01
C LEU A 262 5.47 -16.73 -3.82
N HIS A 263 6.29 -15.75 -3.43
CA HIS A 263 5.82 -14.39 -3.22
C HIS A 263 5.22 -13.81 -4.50
N LYS A 264 3.96 -13.41 -4.42
CA LYS A 264 3.21 -12.72 -5.48
C LYS A 264 2.88 -11.30 -5.05
N HIS A 265 3.14 -10.36 -5.93
CA HIS A 265 2.75 -8.97 -5.73
C HIS A 265 1.22 -8.82 -5.61
N SER A 266 0.73 -7.87 -4.83
CA SER A 266 -0.71 -7.69 -4.54
C SER A 266 -1.56 -7.52 -5.80
N MET A 267 -1.09 -6.77 -6.81
CA MET A 267 -1.81 -6.59 -8.07
C MET A 267 -1.92 -7.90 -8.87
N LEU A 268 -0.89 -8.76 -8.85
CA LEU A 268 -0.96 -10.09 -9.44
C LEU A 268 -1.96 -10.98 -8.70
N GLN A 269 -1.99 -10.91 -7.36
CA GLN A 269 -2.96 -11.66 -6.57
C GLN A 269 -4.41 -11.23 -6.89
N ASP A 270 -4.65 -9.94 -7.08
CA ASP A 270 -5.98 -9.43 -7.47
C ASP A 270 -6.34 -9.90 -8.89
N LEU A 271 -5.41 -9.87 -9.85
CA LEU A 271 -5.61 -10.38 -11.20
C LEU A 271 -5.98 -11.87 -11.21
N GLU A 272 -5.25 -12.69 -10.45
CA GLU A 272 -5.52 -14.14 -10.37
C GLU A 272 -6.88 -14.47 -9.73
N ARG A 273 -7.41 -13.56 -8.92
CA ARG A 273 -8.73 -13.69 -8.27
C ARG A 273 -9.85 -13.01 -9.08
N GLY A 274 -9.59 -12.54 -10.30
CA GLY A 274 -10.57 -11.83 -11.11
C GLY A 274 -11.01 -10.48 -10.53
N LYS A 275 -10.24 -9.87 -9.61
CA LYS A 275 -10.60 -8.61 -8.98
C LYS A 275 -10.15 -7.42 -9.82
N ARG A 276 -10.90 -6.31 -9.75
CA ARG A 276 -10.48 -5.02 -10.29
C ARG A 276 -9.11 -4.63 -9.78
N LEU A 277 -8.25 -4.17 -10.69
CA LEU A 277 -6.89 -3.76 -10.36
C LEU A 277 -6.82 -2.27 -9.99
N GLU A 278 -5.93 -1.94 -9.07
CA GLU A 278 -5.65 -0.55 -8.63
C GLU A 278 -4.70 0.18 -9.61
N VAL A 279 -4.75 -0.17 -10.90
CA VAL A 279 -3.79 0.26 -11.91
C VAL A 279 -3.92 1.74 -12.26
N GLY A 280 -5.15 2.27 -12.25
CA GLY A 280 -5.43 3.69 -12.57
C GLY A 280 -4.85 4.64 -11.53
N GLU A 281 -5.12 4.33 -10.28
CA GLU A 281 -4.78 5.16 -9.12
C GLU A 281 -3.32 4.98 -8.66
N THR A 282 -2.60 4.04 -9.26
CA THR A 282 -1.18 3.77 -8.99
C THR A 282 -0.32 4.10 -10.20
N LEU A 283 -0.22 3.19 -11.17
CA LEU A 283 0.61 3.39 -12.37
C LEU A 283 0.06 4.53 -13.27
N GLY A 284 -1.27 4.68 -13.34
CA GLY A 284 -1.91 5.77 -14.06
C GLY A 284 -1.59 7.15 -13.47
N ASP A 285 -1.52 7.25 -12.14
CA ASP A 285 -1.08 8.46 -11.43
C ASP A 285 0.38 8.80 -11.76
N LEU A 286 1.29 7.83 -11.81
CA LEU A 286 2.68 8.07 -12.23
C LEU A 286 2.77 8.67 -13.64
N VAL A 287 1.95 8.15 -14.57
CA VAL A 287 1.90 8.69 -15.94
C VAL A 287 1.36 10.12 -15.96
N ALA A 288 0.33 10.41 -15.17
CA ALA A 288 -0.24 11.75 -15.05
C ALA A 288 0.76 12.74 -14.45
N ARG A 289 1.44 12.37 -13.36
CA ARG A 289 2.50 13.18 -12.71
C ARG A 289 3.68 13.39 -13.66
N GLY A 290 4.12 12.34 -14.37
CA GLY A 290 5.20 12.45 -15.37
C GLY A 290 4.88 13.50 -16.43
N ARG A 291 3.66 13.51 -16.97
CA ARG A 291 3.20 14.52 -17.93
C ARG A 291 3.15 15.92 -17.32
N HIS A 292 2.64 16.03 -16.10
CA HIS A 292 2.53 17.33 -15.40
C HIS A 292 3.92 17.94 -15.12
N ARG A 293 4.91 17.12 -14.75
CA ARG A 293 6.29 17.54 -14.45
C ARG A 293 7.20 17.59 -15.67
N GLY A 294 6.74 17.15 -16.85
CA GLY A 294 7.58 17.02 -18.04
C GLY A 294 8.65 15.92 -17.93
N VAL A 295 8.46 14.94 -17.04
CA VAL A 295 9.36 13.80 -16.86
C VAL A 295 8.83 12.61 -17.66
N PRO A 296 9.59 12.10 -18.67
CA PRO A 296 9.13 10.97 -19.47
C PRO A 296 9.21 9.66 -18.66
N VAL A 297 8.11 8.90 -18.69
CA VAL A 297 7.98 7.58 -18.05
C VAL A 297 7.46 6.53 -19.04
N PRO A 298 8.14 6.30 -20.18
CA PRO A 298 7.62 5.51 -21.29
C PRO A 298 7.43 4.04 -20.94
N THR A 299 8.31 3.43 -20.13
CA THR A 299 8.18 2.02 -19.73
C THR A 299 7.03 1.85 -18.73
N VAL A 300 6.87 2.77 -17.80
CA VAL A 300 5.71 2.81 -16.88
C VAL A 300 4.42 3.00 -17.66
N GLU A 301 4.38 3.94 -18.62
CA GLU A 301 3.18 4.17 -19.44
C GLU A 301 2.80 2.95 -20.28
N ALA A 302 3.75 2.27 -20.89
CA ALA A 302 3.50 1.04 -21.64
C ALA A 302 2.91 -0.06 -20.72
N GLY A 303 3.53 -0.29 -19.57
CA GLY A 303 3.03 -1.22 -18.55
C GLY A 303 1.64 -0.88 -18.06
N TYR A 304 1.40 0.38 -17.72
CA TYR A 304 0.09 0.90 -17.32
C TYR A 304 -0.99 0.59 -18.37
N ARG A 305 -0.73 0.95 -19.66
CA ARG A 305 -1.72 0.76 -20.72
C ARG A 305 -2.06 -0.71 -20.96
N MET A 306 -1.06 -1.59 -20.91
CA MET A 306 -1.28 -3.03 -21.06
C MET A 306 -2.11 -3.58 -19.91
N ILE A 307 -1.76 -3.29 -18.65
CA ILE A 307 -2.48 -3.79 -17.48
C ILE A 307 -3.89 -3.21 -17.41
N ALA A 308 -4.07 -1.92 -17.68
CA ALA A 308 -5.38 -1.28 -17.70
C ALA A 308 -6.28 -1.86 -18.82
N GLY A 309 -5.69 -2.21 -19.97
CA GLY A 309 -6.37 -2.93 -21.05
C GLY A 309 -6.82 -4.33 -20.60
N MET A 310 -5.93 -5.09 -19.99
CA MET A 310 -6.23 -6.42 -19.44
C MET A 310 -7.36 -6.35 -18.39
N ASP A 311 -7.30 -5.40 -17.45
CA ASP A 311 -8.33 -5.22 -16.41
C ASP A 311 -9.70 -4.88 -17.01
N ARG A 312 -9.77 -4.05 -18.05
CA ARG A 312 -11.04 -3.75 -18.74
C ARG A 312 -11.59 -4.93 -19.52
N MET A 313 -10.72 -5.65 -20.23
CA MET A 313 -11.13 -6.82 -21.04
C MET A 313 -11.63 -7.97 -20.16
N SER A 314 -10.97 -8.24 -19.02
CA SER A 314 -11.44 -9.30 -18.12
C SER A 314 -12.80 -8.98 -17.52
N ARG A 315 -13.06 -7.72 -17.11
CA ARG A 315 -14.37 -7.32 -16.55
C ARG A 315 -15.48 -7.19 -17.58
N ALA A 316 -15.17 -7.04 -18.87
CA ALA A 316 -16.18 -7.03 -19.92
C ALA A 316 -16.62 -8.44 -20.33
N ALA A 317 -15.91 -9.48 -19.89
CA ALA A 317 -16.21 -10.89 -20.14
C ALA A 317 -17.07 -11.55 -19.03
N GLU A 318 -17.28 -10.85 -17.92
CA GLU A 318 -18.19 -11.22 -16.81
C GLU A 318 -19.60 -10.65 -17.02
#